data_80de1ea1c777679614b720fdd3953f2a
#
_entry.id   80de1ea1c777679614b720fdd3953f2a
#
_cell.length_a   1.000
_cell.length_b   1.000
_cell.length_c   1.000
_cell.angle_alpha   90.00
_cell.angle_beta   90.00
_cell.angle_gamma   90.00
#
_symmetry.space_group_name_H-M   'P 1'
#
loop_
_entity.id
_entity.type
_entity.pdbx_description
1 polymer ?
#
loop_
_entity_poly.entity_id
_entity_poly.type
_entity_poly.pdbx_seq_one_letter_code
_entity_poly.pdbx_strand_id
1 'polypeptide(L)'
;MKKIIKVMALVLVAVMSIGLCSCSKKNADAIPTLKWYMFGDRPQDLASVMEAVNEILVPEIGAKLDMVYIDNAAYSERMKMNMASGDDYDLCFVGYNNPFDNVVQNGGLYPIGEYLEDCKALKDSLPEFVMEAGRFQDDIYAVANYQVATSSPALYIFKDLADEFGLKSEDIKMLKDLEPFLEWVKNTHPEMYPFRSGGGGGTNEPSKDVEIVNGIVWDYETGKVEFLYDREDSDAEAILMREWYEKGYIRQDISMVTDQTSDDNAGKYAAWRATWKPGAEGEIEAVKGKPVIGIKIGEAVITSHMLRQTMLGVGANSKNPELAVKFIEQINTNKELYNLIAFGIEGKHYDLDENNRVIYRENSGYEPGMTWRFGNQFNAHLLPGQPDDTWEATIAFNESAEIDALFGFTFSNDKVKTEISQISQVIQKYPSLKTGAEPVESYWDKMINELKKAGVDKVIAEAQAQIDEFLATK
;
A
#
# COMPACT_ATOMS: atom_id res chain seq x y z
N MET A 1 -13.87 72.63 -7.71
CA MET A 1 -13.53 71.33 -7.07
C MET A 1 -14.70 70.35 -7.03
N LYS A 2 -15.90 70.66 -6.57
CA LYS A 2 -17.03 69.67 -6.48
C LYS A 2 -17.56 69.10 -7.82
N LYS A 3 -17.39 69.82 -8.96
CA LYS A 3 -17.79 69.31 -10.28
C LYS A 3 -16.76 68.38 -10.91
N ILE A 4 -15.46 68.55 -10.64
CA ILE A 4 -14.37 67.70 -11.14
C ILE A 4 -14.39 66.33 -10.43
N ILE A 5 -14.72 66.28 -9.12
CA ILE A 5 -14.83 65.04 -8.35
C ILE A 5 -16.00 64.18 -8.83
N LYS A 6 -17.12 64.78 -9.27
CA LYS A 6 -18.26 64.02 -9.81
C LYS A 6 -17.99 63.43 -11.20
N VAL A 7 -17.18 64.09 -12.01
CA VAL A 7 -16.80 63.55 -13.33
C VAL A 7 -15.76 62.44 -13.19
N MET A 8 -14.80 62.54 -12.24
CA MET A 8 -13.86 61.46 -11.96
C MET A 8 -14.54 60.24 -11.35
N ALA A 9 -15.56 60.41 -10.48
CA ALA A 9 -16.32 59.30 -9.95
C ALA A 9 -17.16 58.56 -11.00
N LEU A 10 -17.72 59.26 -11.99
CA LEU A 10 -18.47 58.63 -13.11
C LEU A 10 -17.54 57.91 -14.09
N VAL A 11 -16.31 58.40 -14.31
CA VAL A 11 -15.32 57.72 -15.18
C VAL A 11 -14.77 56.45 -14.49
N LEU A 12 -14.59 56.47 -13.15
CA LEU A 12 -14.16 55.25 -12.41
C LEU A 12 -15.25 54.15 -12.42
N VAL A 13 -16.53 54.50 -12.34
CA VAL A 13 -17.62 53.54 -12.41
C VAL A 13 -17.79 52.96 -13.82
N ALA A 14 -17.54 53.77 -14.88
CA ALA A 14 -17.59 53.31 -16.26
C ALA A 14 -16.41 52.39 -16.64
N VAL A 15 -15.22 52.55 -16.00
CA VAL A 15 -14.06 51.66 -16.18
C VAL A 15 -14.20 50.37 -15.42
N MET A 16 -14.89 50.33 -14.27
CA MET A 16 -15.18 49.10 -13.54
C MET A 16 -16.28 48.23 -14.17
N SER A 17 -17.15 48.82 -15.01
CA SER A 17 -18.23 48.07 -15.69
C SER A 17 -17.78 47.44 -17.02
N ILE A 18 -16.60 47.80 -17.57
CA ILE A 18 -16.06 47.17 -18.76
C ILE A 18 -15.12 46.00 -18.44
N GLY A 19 -14.67 45.88 -17.18
CA GLY A 19 -13.79 44.80 -16.71
C GLY A 19 -14.49 43.47 -16.31
N LEU A 20 -15.84 43.39 -16.34
CA LEU A 20 -16.59 42.21 -15.86
C LEU A 20 -17.23 41.38 -16.98
N CYS A 21 -16.92 41.64 -18.25
CA CYS A 21 -17.33 40.80 -19.38
C CYS A 21 -16.11 40.23 -20.14
N SER A 22 -15.06 39.84 -19.41
CA SER A 22 -14.16 38.80 -19.89
C SER A 22 -14.75 37.45 -19.46
N CYS A 23 -15.84 37.04 -20.10
CA CYS A 23 -16.12 35.62 -20.24
C CYS A 23 -14.90 35.04 -20.95
N SER A 24 -13.98 34.43 -20.19
CA SER A 24 -13.06 33.48 -20.76
C SER A 24 -13.97 32.44 -21.41
N LYS A 25 -14.03 32.42 -22.74
CA LYS A 25 -14.48 31.24 -23.45
C LYS A 25 -13.60 30.14 -22.92
N LYS A 26 -14.12 29.26 -22.02
CA LYS A 26 -13.57 27.93 -21.87
C LYS A 26 -13.39 27.46 -23.31
N ASN A 27 -12.17 27.16 -23.70
CA ASN A 27 -11.92 26.45 -24.93
C ASN A 27 -12.66 25.12 -24.78
N ALA A 28 -13.85 25.04 -25.37
CA ALA A 28 -14.68 23.82 -25.35
C ALA A 28 -14.00 22.66 -26.11
N ASP A 29 -12.82 22.92 -26.73
CA ASP A 29 -12.07 21.97 -27.53
C ASP A 29 -10.76 21.49 -26.85
N ALA A 30 -10.43 21.92 -25.63
CA ALA A 30 -9.21 21.48 -24.96
C ALA A 30 -9.44 20.11 -24.32
N ILE A 31 -8.71 19.10 -24.78
CA ILE A 31 -8.71 17.75 -24.18
C ILE A 31 -8.30 17.89 -22.70
N PRO A 32 -9.16 17.45 -21.73
CA PRO A 32 -8.82 17.52 -20.30
C PRO A 32 -7.61 16.64 -19.98
N THR A 33 -6.85 17.04 -18.98
CA THR A 33 -5.70 16.27 -18.49
C THR A 33 -5.98 15.85 -17.07
N LEU A 34 -6.03 14.52 -16.84
CA LEU A 34 -6.15 13.92 -15.53
C LEU A 34 -4.80 13.96 -14.83
N LYS A 35 -4.76 14.50 -13.63
CA LYS A 35 -3.56 14.54 -12.80
C LYS A 35 -3.58 13.38 -11.81
N TRP A 36 -2.60 12.50 -11.90
CA TRP A 36 -2.46 11.33 -11.02
C TRP A 36 -1.26 11.45 -10.08
N TYR A 37 -1.52 11.60 -8.78
CA TYR A 37 -0.48 11.57 -7.75
C TYR A 37 -0.10 10.14 -7.38
N MET A 38 1.19 9.84 -7.53
CA MET A 38 1.80 8.54 -7.24
C MET A 38 3.02 8.73 -6.34
N PHE A 39 3.26 7.78 -5.44
CA PHE A 39 4.49 7.77 -4.64
C PHE A 39 5.67 7.15 -5.41
N GLY A 40 6.88 7.54 -5.04
CA GLY A 40 8.14 7.01 -5.58
C GLY A 40 8.97 8.04 -6.31
N ASP A 41 10.12 7.60 -6.83
CA ASP A 41 11.00 8.45 -7.60
C ASP A 41 10.45 8.71 -8.99
N ARG A 42 10.53 9.96 -9.41
CA ARG A 42 10.10 10.33 -10.75
C ARG A 42 11.08 9.80 -11.80
N PRO A 43 10.65 8.90 -12.71
CA PRO A 43 11.51 8.43 -13.79
C PRO A 43 12.01 9.58 -14.67
N GLN A 44 13.25 9.49 -15.14
CA GLN A 44 13.87 10.54 -15.96
C GLN A 44 13.14 10.73 -17.29
N ASP A 45 12.72 9.62 -17.93
CA ASP A 45 12.05 9.63 -19.23
C ASP A 45 10.51 9.52 -19.15
N LEU A 46 9.93 9.92 -18.00
CA LEU A 46 8.49 9.91 -17.80
C LEU A 46 7.73 10.66 -18.92
N ALA A 47 8.29 11.75 -19.44
CA ALA A 47 7.63 12.56 -20.46
C ALA A 47 7.34 11.76 -21.74
N SER A 48 8.30 10.99 -22.24
CA SER A 48 8.10 10.15 -23.43
C SER A 48 7.08 9.05 -23.20
N VAL A 49 7.06 8.48 -21.99
CA VAL A 49 6.04 7.46 -21.63
C VAL A 49 4.66 8.09 -21.57
N MET A 50 4.51 9.29 -20.99
CA MET A 50 3.22 9.98 -20.97
C MET A 50 2.73 10.40 -22.37
N GLU A 51 3.62 10.71 -23.32
CA GLU A 51 3.23 10.89 -24.72
C GLU A 51 2.61 9.63 -25.29
N ALA A 52 3.26 8.48 -25.16
CA ALA A 52 2.74 7.19 -25.64
C ALA A 52 1.45 6.77 -24.92
N VAL A 53 1.37 6.96 -23.60
CA VAL A 53 0.13 6.74 -22.81
C VAL A 53 -1.03 7.58 -23.36
N ASN A 54 -0.76 8.83 -23.70
CA ASN A 54 -1.80 9.74 -24.19
C ASN A 54 -2.22 9.44 -25.64
N GLU A 55 -1.37 8.79 -26.44
CA GLU A 55 -1.78 8.27 -27.76
C GLU A 55 -2.86 7.18 -27.63
N ILE A 56 -2.84 6.39 -26.53
CA ILE A 56 -3.88 5.41 -26.22
C ILE A 56 -5.09 6.09 -25.57
N LEU A 57 -4.89 6.91 -24.53
CA LEU A 57 -6.00 7.42 -23.71
C LEU A 57 -6.89 8.43 -24.42
N VAL A 58 -6.33 9.30 -25.25
CA VAL A 58 -7.12 10.36 -25.92
C VAL A 58 -8.22 9.76 -26.80
N PRO A 59 -7.97 8.78 -27.69
CA PRO A 59 -9.06 8.17 -28.47
C PRO A 59 -10.03 7.34 -27.62
N GLU A 60 -9.57 6.69 -26.55
CA GLU A 60 -10.38 5.77 -25.74
C GLU A 60 -11.31 6.50 -24.77
N ILE A 61 -10.81 7.49 -24.03
CA ILE A 61 -11.59 8.18 -22.99
C ILE A 61 -11.74 9.69 -23.19
N GLY A 62 -11.10 10.27 -24.22
CA GLY A 62 -11.15 11.70 -24.49
C GLY A 62 -10.36 12.55 -23.49
N ALA A 63 -9.43 11.99 -22.76
CA ALA A 63 -8.60 12.67 -21.76
C ALA A 63 -7.13 12.30 -21.90
N LYS A 64 -6.25 13.19 -21.42
CA LYS A 64 -4.83 12.93 -21.22
C LYS A 64 -4.57 12.53 -19.76
N LEU A 65 -3.43 11.90 -19.52
CA LEU A 65 -2.90 11.62 -18.19
C LEU A 65 -1.60 12.40 -17.97
N ASP A 66 -1.42 12.92 -16.75
CA ASP A 66 -0.16 13.47 -16.24
C ASP A 66 0.14 12.85 -14.88
N MET A 67 1.21 12.07 -14.78
CA MET A 67 1.63 11.43 -13.54
C MET A 67 2.58 12.33 -12.76
N VAL A 68 2.23 12.60 -11.51
CA VAL A 68 3.02 13.40 -10.57
C VAL A 68 3.56 12.50 -9.48
N TYR A 69 4.87 12.27 -9.48
CA TYR A 69 5.55 11.48 -8.47
C TYR A 69 5.91 12.32 -7.25
N ILE A 70 5.69 11.76 -6.07
CA ILE A 70 6.05 12.32 -4.77
C ILE A 70 6.91 11.28 -4.07
N ASP A 71 8.05 11.70 -3.52
CA ASP A 71 8.92 10.83 -2.73
C ASP A 71 8.14 10.00 -1.70
N ASN A 72 8.47 8.71 -1.57
CA ASN A 72 7.68 7.77 -0.77
C ASN A 72 7.58 8.19 0.71
N ALA A 73 8.67 8.70 1.30
CA ALA A 73 8.67 9.14 2.70
C ALA A 73 7.83 10.40 2.92
N ALA A 74 7.71 11.26 1.89
CA ALA A 74 6.94 12.49 1.93
C ALA A 74 5.47 12.32 1.51
N TYR A 75 5.09 11.19 0.90
CA TYR A 75 3.81 11.02 0.24
C TYR A 75 2.61 11.26 1.16
N SER A 76 2.59 10.62 2.32
CA SER A 76 1.48 10.73 3.30
C SER A 76 1.22 12.20 3.70
N GLU A 77 2.27 12.90 4.13
CA GLU A 77 2.13 14.29 4.58
C GLU A 77 1.78 15.24 3.42
N ARG A 78 2.36 15.00 2.24
CA ARG A 78 2.04 15.79 1.05
C ARG A 78 0.60 15.62 0.62
N MET A 79 0.08 14.39 0.62
CA MET A 79 -1.32 14.12 0.28
C MET A 79 -2.29 14.74 1.29
N LYS A 80 -2.00 14.66 2.59
CA LYS A 80 -2.79 15.37 3.62
C LYS A 80 -2.85 16.88 3.36
N MET A 81 -1.73 17.49 3.01
CA MET A 81 -1.67 18.92 2.68
C MET A 81 -2.48 19.24 1.41
N ASN A 82 -2.34 18.44 0.36
CA ASN A 82 -3.07 18.63 -0.89
C ASN A 82 -4.58 18.53 -0.68
N MET A 83 -5.04 17.54 0.07
CA MET A 83 -6.46 17.37 0.43
C MET A 83 -6.96 18.55 1.25
N ALA A 84 -6.23 18.97 2.27
CA ALA A 84 -6.61 20.09 3.15
C ALA A 84 -6.63 21.44 2.42
N SER A 85 -5.76 21.64 1.42
CA SER A 85 -5.72 22.86 0.61
C SER A 85 -6.76 22.89 -0.52
N GLY A 86 -7.43 21.75 -0.79
CA GLY A 86 -8.37 21.63 -1.90
C GLY A 86 -7.70 21.57 -3.27
N ASP A 87 -6.49 20.99 -3.36
CA ASP A 87 -5.79 20.77 -4.64
C ASP A 87 -6.65 19.92 -5.58
N ASP A 88 -6.70 20.30 -6.86
CA ASP A 88 -7.57 19.72 -7.88
C ASP A 88 -6.86 18.59 -8.65
N TYR A 89 -6.35 17.58 -7.96
CA TYR A 89 -5.91 16.34 -8.60
C TYR A 89 -7.10 15.42 -8.89
N ASP A 90 -6.96 14.57 -9.93
CA ASP A 90 -8.05 13.67 -10.35
C ASP A 90 -7.89 12.29 -9.75
N LEU A 91 -6.67 11.80 -9.63
CA LEU A 91 -6.36 10.44 -9.17
C LEU A 91 -5.24 10.45 -8.14
N CYS A 92 -5.31 9.53 -7.18
CA CYS A 92 -4.22 9.32 -6.22
C CYS A 92 -4.11 7.86 -5.80
N PHE A 93 -2.89 7.44 -5.49
CA PHE A 93 -2.68 6.19 -4.77
C PHE A 93 -3.21 6.32 -3.34
N VAL A 94 -3.96 5.32 -2.93
CA VAL A 94 -4.46 5.15 -1.57
C VAL A 94 -4.01 3.78 -1.08
N GLY A 95 -3.46 3.70 0.13
CA GLY A 95 -2.93 2.43 0.60
C GLY A 95 -2.07 2.56 1.85
N TYR A 96 -1.06 1.69 1.97
CA TYR A 96 -0.25 1.53 3.17
C TYR A 96 0.41 2.84 3.66
N ASN A 97 0.77 3.74 2.77
CA ASN A 97 1.37 5.05 3.09
C ASN A 97 0.38 6.22 3.05
N ASN A 98 -0.88 5.96 2.68
CA ASN A 98 -2.00 6.91 2.68
C ASN A 98 -3.30 6.14 2.93
N PRO A 99 -3.56 5.68 4.18
CA PRO A 99 -4.59 4.70 4.51
C PRO A 99 -5.99 5.10 4.06
N PHE A 100 -6.66 4.20 3.34
CA PHE A 100 -7.99 4.40 2.75
C PHE A 100 -9.00 4.96 3.75
N ASP A 101 -9.14 4.31 4.91
CA ASP A 101 -10.14 4.69 5.91
C ASP A 101 -9.93 6.13 6.41
N ASN A 102 -8.67 6.53 6.61
CA ASN A 102 -8.34 7.89 7.02
C ASN A 102 -8.64 8.91 5.91
N VAL A 103 -8.32 8.56 4.66
CA VAL A 103 -8.52 9.46 3.52
C VAL A 103 -10.01 9.70 3.28
N VAL A 104 -10.82 8.64 3.28
CA VAL A 104 -12.28 8.73 3.08
C VAL A 104 -12.94 9.50 4.24
N GLN A 105 -12.64 9.15 5.49
CA GLN A 105 -13.22 9.81 6.67
C GLN A 105 -12.88 11.30 6.74
N ASN A 106 -11.75 11.73 6.17
CA ASN A 106 -11.39 13.15 6.08
C ASN A 106 -11.90 13.83 4.78
N GLY A 107 -12.74 13.15 4.00
CA GLY A 107 -13.32 13.71 2.78
C GLY A 107 -12.32 13.92 1.65
N GLY A 108 -11.25 13.11 1.59
CA GLY A 108 -10.19 13.22 0.59
C GLY A 108 -10.50 12.55 -0.75
N LEU A 109 -11.55 11.71 -0.82
CA LEU A 109 -11.96 11.00 -2.03
C LEU A 109 -13.37 11.38 -2.47
N TYR A 110 -13.59 11.30 -3.77
CA TYR A 110 -14.89 11.44 -4.43
C TYR A 110 -15.63 10.08 -4.42
N PRO A 111 -16.94 10.03 -4.10
CA PRO A 111 -17.72 8.80 -4.24
C PRO A 111 -17.89 8.47 -5.74
N ILE A 112 -17.53 7.26 -6.14
CA ILE A 112 -17.46 6.85 -7.55
C ILE A 112 -18.47 5.77 -7.93
N GLY A 113 -19.28 5.30 -6.99
CA GLY A 113 -20.21 4.19 -7.21
C GLY A 113 -21.12 4.39 -8.41
N GLU A 114 -21.70 5.61 -8.58
CA GLU A 114 -22.57 5.90 -9.73
C GLU A 114 -21.87 5.77 -11.10
N TYR A 115 -20.59 6.15 -11.19
CA TYR A 115 -19.83 6.04 -12.44
C TYR A 115 -19.36 4.60 -12.73
N LEU A 116 -19.17 3.79 -11.68
CA LEU A 116 -18.81 2.39 -11.82
C LEU A 116 -19.97 1.56 -12.41
N GLU A 117 -21.21 2.03 -12.33
CA GLU A 117 -22.36 1.33 -12.92
C GLU A 117 -22.18 1.08 -14.43
N ASP A 118 -21.61 2.04 -15.15
CA ASP A 118 -21.38 1.99 -16.58
C ASP A 118 -20.07 1.27 -16.99
N CYS A 119 -19.18 0.94 -16.03
CA CYS A 119 -17.88 0.31 -16.25
C CYS A 119 -18.00 -1.22 -16.34
N LYS A 120 -18.62 -1.71 -17.42
CA LYS A 120 -18.86 -3.15 -17.59
C LYS A 120 -17.56 -3.94 -17.73
N ALA A 121 -16.58 -3.46 -18.49
CA ALA A 121 -15.32 -4.16 -18.67
C ALA A 121 -14.54 -4.27 -17.36
N LEU A 122 -14.59 -3.26 -16.51
CA LEU A 122 -13.99 -3.30 -15.18
C LEU A 122 -14.66 -4.36 -14.29
N LYS A 123 -15.99 -4.39 -14.24
CA LYS A 123 -16.77 -5.38 -13.46
C LYS A 123 -16.53 -6.80 -13.94
N ASP A 124 -16.38 -7.01 -15.24
CA ASP A 124 -16.08 -8.33 -15.83
C ASP A 124 -14.63 -8.78 -15.57
N SER A 125 -13.70 -7.84 -15.31
CA SER A 125 -12.26 -8.11 -15.14
C SER A 125 -11.81 -8.29 -13.69
N LEU A 126 -12.59 -7.78 -12.73
CA LEU A 126 -12.23 -7.79 -11.31
C LEU A 126 -13.26 -8.61 -10.51
N PRO A 127 -12.79 -9.48 -9.58
CA PRO A 127 -13.68 -10.14 -8.64
C PRO A 127 -14.48 -9.15 -7.78
N GLU A 128 -15.67 -9.55 -7.36
CA GLU A 128 -16.55 -8.71 -6.52
C GLU A 128 -15.86 -8.21 -5.26
N PHE A 129 -15.08 -9.05 -4.58
CA PHE A 129 -14.36 -8.65 -3.37
C PHE A 129 -13.32 -7.54 -3.62
N VAL A 130 -12.74 -7.45 -4.83
CA VAL A 130 -11.81 -6.37 -5.20
C VAL A 130 -12.56 -5.04 -5.35
N MET A 131 -13.74 -5.07 -5.97
CA MET A 131 -14.59 -3.89 -6.12
C MET A 131 -15.14 -3.41 -4.78
N GLU A 132 -15.64 -4.35 -3.96
CA GLU A 132 -16.22 -4.05 -2.65
C GLU A 132 -15.19 -3.60 -1.60
N ALA A 133 -13.91 -3.89 -1.76
CA ALA A 133 -12.86 -3.41 -0.86
C ALA A 133 -12.83 -1.89 -0.71
N GLY A 134 -13.21 -1.15 -1.76
CA GLY A 134 -13.28 0.31 -1.78
C GLY A 134 -14.57 0.90 -1.25
N ARG A 135 -15.47 0.06 -0.72
CA ARG A 135 -16.70 0.55 -0.10
C ARG A 135 -16.44 1.16 1.27
N PHE A 136 -17.05 2.31 1.49
CA PHE A 136 -17.15 2.96 2.78
C PHE A 136 -18.61 3.43 2.96
N GLN A 137 -19.28 2.89 3.97
CA GLN A 137 -20.71 3.07 4.14
C GLN A 137 -21.49 2.70 2.85
N ASP A 138 -22.27 3.61 2.30
CA ASP A 138 -23.20 3.34 1.19
C ASP A 138 -22.58 3.49 -0.20
N ASP A 139 -21.28 3.91 -0.32
CA ASP A 139 -20.68 4.19 -1.62
C ASP A 139 -19.26 3.58 -1.78
N ILE A 140 -18.79 3.50 -3.01
CA ILE A 140 -17.41 3.09 -3.36
C ILE A 140 -16.60 4.36 -3.61
N TYR A 141 -15.39 4.44 -3.01
CA TYR A 141 -14.50 5.60 -3.09
C TYR A 141 -13.17 5.32 -3.79
N ALA A 142 -12.82 4.06 -3.96
CA ALA A 142 -11.59 3.65 -4.64
C ALA A 142 -11.76 2.24 -5.21
N VAL A 143 -10.91 1.88 -6.18
CA VAL A 143 -10.81 0.51 -6.70
C VAL A 143 -9.49 -0.08 -6.23
N ALA A 144 -9.53 -1.27 -5.63
CA ALA A 144 -8.31 -1.95 -5.21
C ALA A 144 -7.51 -2.42 -6.43
N ASN A 145 -6.19 -2.29 -6.36
CA ASN A 145 -5.30 -2.84 -7.37
C ASN A 145 -5.31 -4.36 -7.24
N TYR A 146 -5.77 -5.05 -8.30
CA TYR A 146 -5.90 -6.49 -8.25
C TYR A 146 -4.53 -7.17 -8.46
N GLN A 147 -4.08 -7.81 -7.39
CA GLN A 147 -2.83 -8.54 -7.28
C GLN A 147 -3.02 -9.71 -6.29
N VAL A 148 -1.98 -10.16 -5.58
CA VAL A 148 -2.22 -11.00 -4.41
C VAL A 148 -3.15 -10.29 -3.44
N ALA A 149 -4.32 -10.88 -3.21
CA ALA A 149 -5.38 -10.31 -2.37
C ALA A 149 -5.37 -10.87 -0.94
N THR A 150 -4.52 -11.86 -0.70
CA THR A 150 -4.46 -12.59 0.56
C THR A 150 -3.39 -12.04 1.48
N SER A 151 -3.66 -12.05 2.78
CA SER A 151 -2.63 -11.96 3.81
C SER A 151 -2.12 -13.36 4.10
N SER A 152 -0.90 -13.68 3.68
CA SER A 152 -0.26 -14.98 3.93
C SER A 152 1.18 -14.73 4.39
N PRO A 153 1.46 -14.86 5.69
CA PRO A 153 2.81 -14.65 6.23
C PRO A 153 3.81 -15.63 5.64
N ALA A 154 5.01 -15.13 5.30
CA ALA A 154 6.12 -15.93 4.82
C ALA A 154 7.47 -15.46 5.34
N LEU A 155 8.42 -16.38 5.29
CA LEU A 155 9.84 -16.12 5.44
C LEU A 155 10.52 -16.28 4.09
N TYR A 156 11.38 -15.33 3.75
CA TYR A 156 12.26 -15.44 2.57
C TYR A 156 13.72 -15.55 3.04
N ILE A 157 14.46 -16.39 2.35
CA ILE A 157 15.85 -16.71 2.66
C ILE A 157 16.60 -16.80 1.35
N PHE A 158 17.82 -16.27 1.26
CA PHE A 158 18.65 -16.50 0.06
C PHE A 158 18.90 -17.98 -0.14
N LYS A 159 18.65 -18.44 -1.37
CA LYS A 159 18.70 -19.87 -1.72
C LYS A 159 20.10 -20.48 -1.53
N ASP A 160 21.14 -19.73 -1.89
CA ASP A 160 22.53 -20.16 -1.70
C ASP A 160 22.85 -20.44 -0.23
N LEU A 161 22.41 -19.58 0.68
CA LEU A 161 22.57 -19.77 2.12
C LEU A 161 21.73 -20.93 2.67
N ALA A 162 20.50 -21.07 2.20
CA ALA A 162 19.63 -22.17 2.59
C ALA A 162 20.21 -23.52 2.16
N ASP A 163 20.73 -23.63 0.94
CA ASP A 163 21.36 -24.83 0.39
C ASP A 163 22.67 -25.16 1.16
N GLU A 164 23.51 -24.15 1.44
CA GLU A 164 24.77 -24.35 2.18
C GLU A 164 24.54 -24.83 3.61
N PHE A 165 23.54 -24.27 4.29
CA PHE A 165 23.13 -24.74 5.64
C PHE A 165 22.43 -26.09 5.60
N GLY A 166 21.79 -26.45 4.47
CA GLY A 166 20.95 -27.63 4.35
C GLY A 166 19.56 -27.44 4.99
N LEU A 167 19.01 -26.20 4.89
CA LEU A 167 17.71 -25.85 5.42
C LEU A 167 16.59 -26.60 4.69
N LYS A 168 15.65 -27.17 5.47
CA LYS A 168 14.45 -27.81 4.95
C LYS A 168 13.24 -26.94 5.27
N SER A 169 12.51 -26.52 4.25
CA SER A 169 11.34 -25.64 4.41
C SER A 169 10.25 -26.25 5.29
N GLU A 170 10.11 -27.59 5.25
CA GLU A 170 9.15 -28.34 6.09
C GLU A 170 9.44 -28.28 7.58
N ASP A 171 10.68 -27.97 7.99
CA ASP A 171 11.06 -27.86 9.41
C ASP A 171 10.75 -26.46 9.99
N ILE A 172 10.42 -25.49 9.14
CA ILE A 172 10.12 -24.11 9.54
C ILE A 172 8.59 -23.92 9.59
N LYS A 173 8.04 -23.81 10.79
CA LYS A 173 6.60 -23.58 11.03
C LYS A 173 6.32 -22.22 11.64
N MET A 174 7.29 -21.67 12.36
CA MET A 174 7.21 -20.36 13.00
C MET A 174 8.57 -19.66 12.94
N LEU A 175 8.58 -18.39 13.26
CA LEU A 175 9.77 -17.54 13.17
C LEU A 175 10.95 -18.09 13.97
N LYS A 176 10.69 -18.63 15.17
CA LYS A 176 11.72 -19.19 16.07
C LYS A 176 12.48 -20.37 15.48
N ASP A 177 11.87 -21.13 14.59
CA ASP A 177 12.50 -22.29 13.95
C ASP A 177 13.71 -21.91 13.07
N LEU A 178 13.85 -20.62 12.72
CA LEU A 178 15.02 -20.11 12.01
C LEU A 178 16.28 -19.98 12.86
N GLU A 179 16.20 -20.05 14.20
CA GLU A 179 17.37 -19.78 15.07
C GLU A 179 18.63 -20.54 14.70
N PRO A 180 18.60 -21.85 14.40
CA PRO A 180 19.80 -22.58 14.01
C PRO A 180 20.43 -22.03 12.72
N PHE A 181 19.63 -21.60 11.74
CA PHE A 181 20.09 -20.97 10.52
C PHE A 181 20.70 -19.59 10.80
N LEU A 182 20.02 -18.76 11.62
CA LEU A 182 20.51 -17.42 11.95
C LEU A 182 21.86 -17.46 12.71
N GLU A 183 22.02 -18.43 13.64
CA GLU A 183 23.28 -18.65 14.34
C GLU A 183 24.39 -19.06 13.36
N TRP A 184 24.07 -19.94 12.42
CA TRP A 184 25.02 -20.38 11.41
C TRP A 184 25.44 -19.19 10.50
N VAL A 185 24.49 -18.38 9.99
CA VAL A 185 24.78 -17.19 9.19
C VAL A 185 25.72 -16.25 9.94
N LYS A 186 25.40 -15.92 11.20
CA LYS A 186 26.22 -15.05 12.03
C LYS A 186 27.68 -15.52 12.11
N ASN A 187 27.90 -16.84 12.22
CA ASN A 187 29.21 -17.39 12.42
C ASN A 187 30.01 -17.61 11.14
N THR A 188 29.35 -17.79 10.00
CA THR A 188 29.97 -18.12 8.71
C THR A 188 29.95 -16.98 7.71
N HIS A 189 28.98 -16.05 7.81
CA HIS A 189 28.78 -14.90 6.90
C HIS A 189 28.75 -13.57 7.67
N PRO A 190 29.86 -13.17 8.30
CA PRO A 190 29.89 -11.97 9.15
C PRO A 190 29.67 -10.65 8.39
N GLU A 191 29.71 -10.66 7.04
CA GLU A 191 29.38 -9.54 6.16
C GLU A 191 27.87 -9.30 6.03
N MET A 192 27.03 -10.24 6.49
CA MET A 192 25.58 -10.17 6.40
C MET A 192 24.94 -10.00 7.78
N TYR A 193 23.75 -9.41 7.78
CA TYR A 193 22.86 -9.45 8.94
C TYR A 193 21.98 -10.71 8.84
N PRO A 194 21.96 -11.59 9.85
CA PRO A 194 21.18 -12.83 9.79
C PRO A 194 19.68 -12.60 9.56
N PHE A 195 19.09 -11.59 10.21
CA PHE A 195 17.66 -11.31 10.10
C PHE A 195 17.35 -9.83 9.96
N ARG A 196 16.41 -9.50 9.05
CA ARG A 196 15.83 -8.15 8.91
C ARG A 196 14.65 -8.01 9.86
N SER A 197 14.82 -7.22 10.90
CA SER A 197 13.74 -6.87 11.83
C SER A 197 12.85 -5.74 11.31
N GLY A 198 11.64 -5.59 11.87
CA GLY A 198 10.73 -4.49 11.54
C GLY A 198 10.03 -4.60 10.19
N GLY A 199 10.12 -5.72 9.50
CA GLY A 199 9.37 -5.99 8.27
C GLY A 199 7.89 -6.30 8.55
N GLY A 200 7.03 -6.10 7.52
CA GLY A 200 5.66 -6.59 7.53
C GLY A 200 5.60 -8.10 7.33
N GLY A 201 4.41 -8.68 7.41
CA GLY A 201 4.21 -10.10 7.09
C GLY A 201 3.92 -11.02 8.27
N GLY A 202 3.21 -10.53 9.28
CA GLY A 202 2.63 -11.37 10.33
C GLY A 202 3.44 -11.48 11.62
N THR A 203 2.80 -12.02 12.59
CA THR A 203 3.31 -12.31 13.94
C THR A 203 4.17 -13.58 13.95
N ASN A 204 4.72 -13.91 15.11
CA ASN A 204 5.48 -15.13 15.33
C ASN A 204 4.64 -16.40 15.08
N GLU A 205 3.33 -16.31 15.29
CA GLU A 205 2.37 -17.37 15.03
C GLU A 205 1.31 -16.94 14.00
N PRO A 206 0.83 -17.87 13.17
CA PRO A 206 -0.28 -17.61 12.27
C PRO A 206 -1.53 -17.21 13.07
N SER A 207 -2.11 -16.05 12.76
CA SER A 207 -3.35 -15.60 13.36
C SER A 207 -4.31 -15.16 12.28
N LYS A 208 -5.61 -15.45 12.44
CA LYS A 208 -6.70 -14.95 11.63
C LYS A 208 -7.30 -13.65 12.19
N ASP A 209 -6.69 -13.08 13.20
CA ASP A 209 -7.18 -11.86 13.82
C ASP A 209 -7.14 -10.69 12.85
N VAL A 210 -8.15 -9.86 12.90
CA VAL A 210 -8.25 -8.66 12.06
C VAL A 210 -7.85 -7.44 12.88
N GLU A 211 -6.78 -6.78 12.49
CA GLU A 211 -6.41 -5.52 13.11
C GLU A 211 -7.43 -4.44 12.77
N ILE A 212 -8.01 -3.83 13.80
CA ILE A 212 -8.94 -2.69 13.68
C ILE A 212 -8.14 -1.39 13.69
N VAL A 213 -7.32 -1.20 14.72
CA VAL A 213 -6.43 -0.03 14.84
C VAL A 213 -5.41 -0.21 15.97
N ASN A 214 -4.13 0.06 15.70
CA ASN A 214 -3.09 0.21 16.73
C ASN A 214 -3.02 -0.95 17.75
N GLY A 215 -3.04 -2.19 17.30
CA GLY A 215 -3.01 -3.38 18.16
C GLY A 215 -4.34 -3.71 18.85
N ILE A 216 -5.41 -3.02 18.51
CA ILE A 216 -6.78 -3.44 18.82
C ILE A 216 -7.24 -4.33 17.67
N VAL A 217 -7.55 -5.57 17.98
CA VAL A 217 -7.85 -6.62 17.02
C VAL A 217 -9.23 -7.21 17.30
N TRP A 218 -9.89 -7.69 16.26
CA TRP A 218 -11.01 -8.60 16.38
C TRP A 218 -10.47 -10.03 16.34
N ASP A 219 -10.68 -10.76 17.41
CA ASP A 219 -10.28 -12.14 17.54
C ASP A 219 -11.25 -13.03 16.76
N TYR A 220 -10.73 -13.75 15.77
CA TYR A 220 -11.53 -14.57 14.86
C TYR A 220 -12.23 -15.74 15.58
N GLU A 221 -11.60 -16.32 16.61
CA GLU A 221 -12.13 -17.49 17.29
C GLU A 221 -13.23 -17.15 18.29
N THR A 222 -13.05 -16.03 19.00
CA THR A 222 -13.99 -15.60 20.04
C THR A 222 -15.05 -14.62 19.56
N GLY A 223 -14.84 -13.96 18.42
CA GLY A 223 -15.69 -12.91 17.90
C GLY A 223 -15.63 -11.62 18.73
N LYS A 224 -14.59 -11.42 19.52
CA LYS A 224 -14.44 -10.27 20.40
C LYS A 224 -13.34 -9.33 19.94
N VAL A 225 -13.54 -8.05 20.24
CA VAL A 225 -12.50 -7.05 20.10
C VAL A 225 -11.64 -7.05 21.34
N GLU A 226 -10.35 -7.21 21.15
CA GLU A 226 -9.36 -7.33 22.22
C GLU A 226 -8.16 -6.40 21.95
N PHE A 227 -7.38 -6.17 23.00
CA PHE A 227 -6.10 -5.49 22.87
C PHE A 227 -4.99 -6.54 22.78
N LEU A 228 -4.31 -6.59 21.64
CA LEU A 228 -3.28 -7.58 21.36
C LEU A 228 -2.23 -7.68 22.47
N TYR A 229 -1.84 -6.55 23.05
CA TYR A 229 -0.82 -6.48 24.11
C TYR A 229 -1.32 -6.82 25.52
N ASP A 230 -2.61 -7.12 25.72
CA ASP A 230 -3.18 -7.61 26.99
C ASP A 230 -3.38 -9.14 26.99
N ARG A 231 -3.12 -9.82 25.89
CA ARG A 231 -3.22 -11.28 25.78
C ARG A 231 -2.11 -11.96 26.57
N GLU A 232 -2.36 -13.20 26.99
CA GLU A 232 -1.31 -14.08 27.49
C GLU A 232 -0.23 -14.24 26.41
N ASP A 233 1.03 -14.19 26.79
CA ASP A 233 2.19 -14.25 25.89
C ASP A 233 2.25 -13.16 24.81
N SER A 234 1.54 -12.05 25.01
CA SER A 234 1.51 -10.93 24.06
C SER A 234 2.89 -10.26 23.86
N ASP A 235 3.82 -10.44 24.77
CA ASP A 235 5.20 -9.98 24.70
C ASP A 235 6.16 -10.98 24.03
N ALA A 236 5.69 -12.18 23.66
CA ALA A 236 6.52 -13.26 23.11
C ALA A 236 7.33 -12.83 21.88
N GLU A 237 6.73 -12.06 20.94
CA GLU A 237 7.46 -11.55 19.80
C GLU A 237 8.51 -10.51 20.20
N ALA A 238 8.20 -9.61 21.12
CA ALA A 238 9.15 -8.61 21.62
C ALA A 238 10.33 -9.29 22.35
N ILE A 239 10.05 -10.33 23.13
CA ILE A 239 11.06 -11.18 23.80
C ILE A 239 11.94 -11.87 22.75
N LEU A 240 11.36 -12.49 21.72
CA LEU A 240 12.10 -13.14 20.65
C LEU A 240 12.99 -12.14 19.90
N MET A 241 12.48 -10.96 19.56
CA MET A 241 13.29 -9.92 18.90
C MET A 241 14.42 -9.45 19.81
N ARG A 242 14.18 -9.36 21.13
CA ARG A 242 15.22 -9.04 22.12
C ARG A 242 16.30 -10.13 22.17
N GLU A 243 15.91 -11.39 22.27
CA GLU A 243 16.84 -12.52 22.23
C GLU A 243 17.68 -12.50 20.94
N TRP A 244 17.07 -12.24 19.80
CA TRP A 244 17.76 -12.19 18.51
C TRP A 244 18.70 -10.99 18.39
N TYR A 245 18.32 -9.84 18.97
CA TYR A 245 19.21 -8.70 19.07
C TYR A 245 20.44 -9.01 19.94
N GLU A 246 20.25 -9.59 21.12
CA GLU A 246 21.34 -9.99 22.03
C GLU A 246 22.24 -11.07 21.43
N LYS A 247 21.67 -12.03 20.73
CA LYS A 247 22.42 -13.03 19.97
C LYS A 247 23.14 -12.45 18.76
N GLY A 248 22.87 -11.22 18.37
CA GLY A 248 23.47 -10.57 17.21
C GLY A 248 22.90 -11.02 15.88
N TYR A 249 21.68 -11.57 15.84
CA TYR A 249 20.99 -11.90 14.58
C TYR A 249 20.36 -10.66 13.94
N ILE A 250 19.98 -9.67 14.75
CA ILE A 250 19.54 -8.36 14.31
C ILE A 250 20.71 -7.38 14.37
N ARG A 251 20.80 -6.49 13.40
CA ARG A 251 21.88 -5.48 13.35
C ARG A 251 21.90 -4.63 14.62
N GLN A 252 23.09 -4.42 15.18
CA GLN A 252 23.27 -3.79 16.48
C GLN A 252 23.03 -2.27 16.48
N ASP A 253 23.05 -1.65 15.32
CA ASP A 253 22.81 -0.22 15.12
C ASP A 253 21.34 0.09 14.74
N ILE A 254 20.44 -0.89 14.83
CA ILE A 254 19.04 -0.78 14.37
C ILE A 254 18.28 0.41 14.96
N SER A 255 18.59 0.82 16.19
CA SER A 255 17.97 2.00 16.82
C SER A 255 18.32 3.34 16.15
N MET A 256 19.39 3.37 15.34
CA MET A 256 19.83 4.54 14.57
C MET A 256 19.40 4.49 13.11
N VAL A 257 18.85 3.35 12.66
CA VAL A 257 18.47 3.12 11.26
C VAL A 257 17.02 3.50 11.05
N THR A 258 16.80 4.54 10.27
CA THR A 258 15.45 5.04 9.93
C THR A 258 14.86 4.34 8.70
N ASP A 259 15.71 3.82 7.80
CA ASP A 259 15.32 3.08 6.60
C ASP A 259 16.32 1.96 6.31
N GLN A 260 15.80 0.76 6.10
CA GLN A 260 16.58 -0.43 5.79
C GLN A 260 16.55 -0.78 4.29
N THR A 261 15.83 -0.03 3.45
CA THR A 261 15.55 -0.37 2.04
C THR A 261 16.82 -0.53 1.22
N SER A 262 17.79 0.37 1.39
CA SER A 262 19.05 0.30 0.63
C SER A 262 19.88 -0.95 0.97
N ASP A 263 19.97 -1.30 2.26
CA ASP A 263 20.68 -2.52 2.69
C ASP A 263 19.92 -3.79 2.31
N ASP A 264 18.59 -3.72 2.33
CA ASP A 264 17.71 -4.81 1.91
C ASP A 264 17.84 -5.09 0.40
N ASN A 265 17.72 -4.07 -0.44
CA ASN A 265 17.93 -4.20 -1.90
C ASN A 265 19.36 -4.65 -2.25
N ALA A 266 20.35 -4.24 -1.46
CA ALA A 266 21.73 -4.71 -1.62
C ALA A 266 21.96 -6.16 -1.14
N GLY A 267 20.92 -6.86 -0.68
CA GLY A 267 21.00 -8.25 -0.23
C GLY A 267 21.83 -8.47 1.03
N LYS A 268 21.85 -7.49 1.96
CA LYS A 268 22.64 -7.61 3.19
C LYS A 268 21.95 -8.41 4.31
N TYR A 269 20.68 -8.75 4.17
CA TYR A 269 19.93 -9.56 5.13
C TYR A 269 19.76 -10.99 4.60
N ALA A 270 20.12 -11.99 5.38
CA ALA A 270 20.04 -13.40 4.97
C ALA A 270 18.60 -13.93 4.97
N ALA A 271 17.79 -13.46 5.91
CA ALA A 271 16.39 -13.82 6.06
C ALA A 271 15.51 -12.62 6.45
N TRP A 272 14.26 -12.63 6.00
CA TRP A 272 13.25 -11.59 6.34
C TRP A 272 11.83 -12.12 6.27
N ARG A 273 10.88 -11.38 6.86
CA ARG A 273 9.44 -11.60 6.74
C ARG A 273 8.86 -10.81 5.58
N ALA A 274 7.89 -11.40 4.86
CA ALA A 274 7.05 -10.71 3.89
C ALA A 274 5.74 -11.49 3.64
N THR A 275 4.89 -11.00 2.73
CA THR A 275 3.71 -11.72 2.28
C THR A 275 4.12 -12.76 1.24
N TRP A 276 3.59 -13.98 1.38
CA TRP A 276 3.77 -15.04 0.39
C TRP A 276 2.78 -14.87 -0.78
N LYS A 277 3.27 -15.12 -1.97
CA LYS A 277 2.45 -15.27 -3.17
C LYS A 277 3.18 -16.16 -4.19
N PRO A 278 2.48 -16.81 -5.12
CA PRO A 278 3.11 -17.50 -6.23
C PRO A 278 4.04 -16.58 -7.03
N GLY A 279 5.22 -17.06 -7.41
CA GLY A 279 6.19 -16.30 -8.19
C GLY A 279 6.91 -15.15 -7.47
N ALA A 280 6.70 -15.00 -6.16
CA ALA A 280 7.36 -13.94 -5.37
C ALA A 280 8.88 -14.08 -5.39
N GLU A 281 9.40 -15.30 -5.45
CA GLU A 281 10.83 -15.58 -5.52
C GLU A 281 11.47 -14.90 -6.73
N GLY A 282 10.84 -14.97 -7.90
CA GLY A 282 11.33 -14.32 -9.12
C GLY A 282 11.29 -12.79 -9.04
N GLU A 283 10.25 -12.21 -8.44
CA GLU A 283 10.21 -10.75 -8.20
C GLU A 283 11.33 -10.28 -7.25
N ILE A 284 11.56 -11.06 -6.19
CA ILE A 284 12.61 -10.75 -5.21
C ILE A 284 13.99 -10.91 -5.84
N GLU A 285 14.20 -11.96 -6.62
CA GLU A 285 15.45 -12.18 -7.36
C GLU A 285 15.74 -11.03 -8.32
N ALA A 286 14.73 -10.55 -9.05
CA ALA A 286 14.88 -9.42 -9.96
C ALA A 286 15.36 -8.13 -9.24
N VAL A 287 14.92 -7.91 -7.99
CA VAL A 287 15.32 -6.74 -7.19
C VAL A 287 16.66 -6.95 -6.51
N LYS A 288 16.90 -8.13 -5.90
CA LYS A 288 18.07 -8.40 -5.05
C LYS A 288 19.26 -9.01 -5.81
N GLY A 289 19.03 -9.43 -7.06
CA GLY A 289 20.06 -10.06 -7.90
C GLY A 289 20.48 -11.47 -7.44
N LYS A 290 19.71 -12.10 -6.54
CA LYS A 290 20.01 -13.44 -6.00
C LYS A 290 18.71 -14.24 -5.81
N PRO A 291 18.73 -15.55 -6.13
CA PRO A 291 17.61 -16.45 -5.87
C PRO A 291 17.27 -16.54 -4.38
N VAL A 292 15.98 -16.69 -4.10
CA VAL A 292 15.46 -16.90 -2.74
C VAL A 292 14.57 -18.12 -2.68
N ILE A 293 14.31 -18.62 -1.47
CA ILE A 293 13.22 -19.52 -1.16
C ILE A 293 12.19 -18.81 -0.30
N GLY A 294 10.91 -19.02 -0.60
CA GLY A 294 9.78 -18.53 0.18
C GLY A 294 9.17 -19.66 1.01
N ILE A 295 9.04 -19.48 2.31
CA ILE A 295 8.45 -20.44 3.25
C ILE A 295 7.17 -19.83 3.79
N LYS A 296 6.02 -20.38 3.38
CA LYS A 296 4.72 -19.96 3.88
C LYS A 296 4.55 -20.44 5.33
N ILE A 297 4.20 -19.53 6.24
CA ILE A 297 4.05 -19.82 7.68
C ILE A 297 2.62 -19.59 8.20
N GLY A 298 1.67 -19.22 7.35
CA GLY A 298 0.28 -18.98 7.74
C GLY A 298 -0.71 -19.33 6.65
N GLU A 299 -1.99 -19.36 7.01
CA GLU A 299 -3.07 -19.57 6.05
C GLU A 299 -3.36 -18.30 5.21
N ALA A 300 -3.95 -18.49 4.04
CA ALA A 300 -4.34 -17.40 3.16
C ALA A 300 -5.74 -16.90 3.55
N VAL A 301 -5.86 -15.63 3.89
CA VAL A 301 -7.15 -14.98 4.20
C VAL A 301 -7.25 -13.68 3.40
N ILE A 302 -8.41 -13.44 2.79
CA ILE A 302 -8.72 -12.15 2.15
C ILE A 302 -9.37 -11.25 3.20
N THR A 303 -8.74 -10.12 3.46
CA THR A 303 -9.27 -9.08 4.36
C THR A 303 -9.45 -7.76 3.61
N SER A 304 -10.40 -6.94 4.02
CA SER A 304 -10.50 -5.55 3.51
C SER A 304 -9.21 -4.78 3.73
N HIS A 305 -8.56 -4.99 4.88
CA HIS A 305 -7.28 -4.35 5.19
C HIS A 305 -6.21 -4.66 4.13
N MET A 306 -6.07 -5.95 3.73
CA MET A 306 -5.06 -6.33 2.73
C MET A 306 -5.31 -5.68 1.36
N LEU A 307 -6.55 -5.69 0.88
CA LEU A 307 -6.92 -5.06 -0.38
C LEU A 307 -6.76 -3.53 -0.34
N ARG A 308 -7.06 -2.92 0.81
CA ARG A 308 -6.92 -1.47 1.03
C ARG A 308 -5.48 -0.99 1.15
N GLN A 309 -4.48 -1.91 1.16
CA GLN A 309 -3.07 -1.51 1.12
C GLN A 309 -2.66 -0.89 -0.22
N THR A 310 -3.40 -1.17 -1.30
CA THR A 310 -3.08 -0.70 -2.65
C THR A 310 -4.35 -0.42 -3.43
N MET A 311 -4.70 0.85 -3.57
CA MET A 311 -5.92 1.28 -4.24
C MET A 311 -5.67 2.50 -5.12
N LEU A 312 -6.55 2.70 -6.09
CA LEU A 312 -6.64 3.90 -6.92
C LEU A 312 -7.93 4.64 -6.60
N GLY A 313 -7.81 5.83 -6.03
CA GLY A 313 -8.94 6.68 -5.66
C GLY A 313 -9.05 7.93 -6.52
N VAL A 314 -10.28 8.46 -6.63
CA VAL A 314 -10.57 9.74 -7.28
C VAL A 314 -10.54 10.85 -6.24
N GLY A 315 -9.81 11.93 -6.49
CA GLY A 315 -9.70 13.05 -5.55
C GLY A 315 -11.02 13.78 -5.36
N ALA A 316 -11.34 14.15 -4.12
CA ALA A 316 -12.61 14.80 -3.77
C ALA A 316 -12.90 16.10 -4.55
N ASN A 317 -11.85 16.80 -4.97
CA ASN A 317 -11.95 18.07 -5.72
C ASN A 317 -11.78 17.90 -7.23
N SER A 318 -11.69 16.67 -7.75
CA SER A 318 -11.58 16.42 -9.19
C SER A 318 -12.72 17.12 -9.95
N LYS A 319 -12.37 17.72 -11.08
CA LYS A 319 -13.33 18.32 -11.98
C LYS A 319 -13.79 17.34 -13.08
N ASN A 320 -13.17 16.16 -13.10
CA ASN A 320 -13.35 15.15 -14.15
C ASN A 320 -13.58 13.74 -13.54
N PRO A 321 -14.44 13.55 -12.52
CA PRO A 321 -14.58 12.26 -11.85
C PRO A 321 -15.01 11.15 -12.79
N GLU A 322 -15.91 11.40 -13.74
CA GLU A 322 -16.30 10.43 -14.76
C GLU A 322 -15.10 9.97 -15.62
N LEU A 323 -14.26 10.90 -16.08
CA LEU A 323 -13.09 10.56 -16.87
C LEU A 323 -12.02 9.85 -16.04
N ALA A 324 -11.89 10.19 -14.76
CA ALA A 324 -11.01 9.50 -13.83
C ALA A 324 -11.44 8.03 -13.64
N VAL A 325 -12.75 7.76 -13.54
CA VAL A 325 -13.27 6.39 -13.46
C VAL A 325 -13.08 5.63 -14.77
N LYS A 326 -13.26 6.28 -15.93
CA LYS A 326 -12.91 5.67 -17.24
C LYS A 326 -11.42 5.33 -17.34
N PHE A 327 -10.54 6.16 -16.77
CA PHE A 327 -9.12 5.80 -16.67
C PHE A 327 -8.90 4.59 -15.74
N ILE A 328 -9.61 4.52 -14.60
CA ILE A 328 -9.57 3.34 -13.71
C ILE A 328 -9.97 2.07 -14.47
N GLU A 329 -11.01 2.13 -15.30
CA GLU A 329 -11.38 1.00 -16.16
C GLU A 329 -10.25 0.64 -17.13
N GLN A 330 -9.67 1.63 -17.84
CA GLN A 330 -8.59 1.39 -18.81
C GLN A 330 -7.34 0.77 -18.17
N ILE A 331 -6.88 1.26 -17.04
CA ILE A 331 -5.67 0.71 -16.40
C ILE A 331 -5.86 -0.70 -15.86
N ASN A 332 -7.10 -1.11 -15.60
CA ASN A 332 -7.44 -2.46 -15.15
C ASN A 332 -7.71 -3.44 -16.28
N THR A 333 -8.08 -2.98 -17.49
CA THR A 333 -8.54 -3.82 -18.59
C THR A 333 -7.66 -3.78 -19.84
N ASN A 334 -6.91 -2.70 -20.03
CA ASN A 334 -6.05 -2.50 -21.19
C ASN A 334 -4.60 -2.91 -20.88
N LYS A 335 -4.22 -4.10 -21.35
CA LYS A 335 -2.88 -4.68 -21.10
C LYS A 335 -1.75 -3.83 -21.68
N GLU A 336 -1.95 -3.21 -22.85
CA GLU A 336 -0.94 -2.35 -23.48
C GLU A 336 -0.68 -1.10 -22.62
N LEU A 337 -1.75 -0.41 -22.22
CA LEU A 337 -1.66 0.76 -21.33
C LEU A 337 -1.00 0.41 -20.00
N TYR A 338 -1.37 -0.74 -19.41
CA TYR A 338 -0.79 -1.20 -18.16
C TYR A 338 0.74 -1.37 -18.27
N ASN A 339 1.21 -2.12 -19.28
CA ASN A 339 2.63 -2.39 -19.47
C ASN A 339 3.42 -1.13 -19.83
N LEU A 340 2.82 -0.20 -20.58
CA LEU A 340 3.42 1.08 -20.88
C LEU A 340 3.66 1.93 -19.60
N ILE A 341 2.72 1.94 -18.67
CA ILE A 341 2.88 2.61 -17.37
C ILE A 341 3.84 1.83 -16.45
N ALA A 342 3.78 0.50 -16.45
CA ALA A 342 4.57 -0.34 -15.56
C ALA A 342 6.04 -0.46 -15.97
N PHE A 343 6.33 -0.51 -17.28
CA PHE A 343 7.66 -0.81 -17.81
C PHE A 343 8.18 0.23 -18.81
N GLY A 344 7.33 1.13 -19.29
CA GLY A 344 7.67 2.09 -20.32
C GLY A 344 7.52 1.56 -21.73
N ILE A 345 8.27 2.10 -22.68
CA ILE A 345 8.19 1.82 -24.11
C ILE A 345 9.09 0.64 -24.45
N GLU A 346 8.51 -0.44 -24.98
CA GLU A 346 9.26 -1.60 -25.49
C GLU A 346 10.26 -1.17 -26.59
N GLY A 347 11.43 -1.77 -26.59
CA GLY A 347 12.51 -1.41 -27.51
C GLY A 347 13.29 -0.16 -27.09
N LYS A 348 12.79 0.64 -26.12
CA LYS A 348 13.45 1.82 -25.57
C LYS A 348 13.84 1.63 -24.10
N HIS A 349 12.91 1.24 -23.24
CA HIS A 349 13.13 1.09 -21.79
C HIS A 349 13.37 -0.36 -21.38
N TYR A 350 12.75 -1.28 -22.09
CA TYR A 350 12.90 -2.72 -21.89
C TYR A 350 12.78 -3.45 -23.23
N ASP A 351 13.18 -4.70 -23.23
CA ASP A 351 12.90 -5.70 -24.27
C ASP A 351 12.15 -6.87 -23.65
N LEU A 352 11.51 -7.67 -24.48
CA LEU A 352 10.96 -8.98 -24.08
C LEU A 352 11.93 -10.07 -24.51
N ASP A 353 12.19 -11.03 -23.62
CA ASP A 353 12.92 -12.25 -23.96
C ASP A 353 12.06 -13.22 -24.79
N GLU A 354 12.63 -14.38 -25.14
CA GLU A 354 11.95 -15.43 -25.91
C GLU A 354 10.70 -16.02 -25.21
N ASN A 355 10.55 -15.77 -23.89
CA ASN A 355 9.42 -16.19 -23.07
C ASN A 355 8.49 -15.01 -22.70
N ASN A 356 8.61 -13.86 -23.38
CA ASN A 356 7.85 -12.63 -23.12
C ASN A 356 8.06 -12.06 -21.70
N ARG A 357 9.27 -12.21 -21.10
CA ARG A 357 9.64 -11.60 -19.83
C ARG A 357 10.39 -10.30 -20.04
N VAL A 358 10.16 -9.35 -19.16
CA VAL A 358 10.77 -8.02 -19.23
C VAL A 358 12.26 -8.09 -18.90
N ILE A 359 13.09 -7.62 -19.82
CA ILE A 359 14.50 -7.35 -19.60
C ILE A 359 14.72 -5.84 -19.68
N TYR A 360 14.97 -5.18 -18.54
CA TYR A 360 15.25 -3.76 -18.51
C TYR A 360 16.55 -3.43 -19.25
N ARG A 361 16.53 -2.35 -20.01
CA ARG A 361 17.72 -1.81 -20.66
C ARG A 361 18.49 -0.93 -19.68
N GLU A 362 19.80 -1.12 -19.60
CA GLU A 362 20.66 -0.31 -18.74
C GLU A 362 20.51 1.20 -19.06
N ASN A 363 20.38 2.02 -18.02
CA ASN A 363 20.24 3.48 -18.13
C ASN A 363 19.10 3.94 -19.04
N SER A 364 18.02 3.18 -19.14
CA SER A 364 16.86 3.50 -19.99
C SER A 364 16.12 4.78 -19.56
N GLY A 365 16.25 5.17 -18.29
CA GLY A 365 15.59 6.34 -17.71
C GLY A 365 14.15 6.09 -17.28
N TYR A 366 13.61 4.87 -17.44
CA TYR A 366 12.27 4.51 -16.99
C TYR A 366 12.25 3.10 -16.39
N GLU A 367 12.26 3.04 -15.09
CA GLU A 367 12.20 1.81 -14.31
C GLU A 367 11.44 2.09 -13.00
N PRO A 368 10.11 2.30 -13.08
CA PRO A 368 9.33 2.69 -11.91
C PRO A 368 9.24 1.59 -10.85
N GLY A 369 9.47 0.32 -11.21
CA GLY A 369 9.34 -0.83 -10.31
C GLY A 369 7.92 -0.97 -9.73
N MET A 370 7.74 -1.93 -8.82
CA MET A 370 6.50 -2.06 -8.02
C MET A 370 5.22 -2.07 -8.88
N THR A 371 5.11 -3.01 -9.82
CA THR A 371 3.97 -3.12 -10.76
C THR A 371 2.62 -3.19 -10.04
N TRP A 372 2.57 -3.77 -8.85
CA TRP A 372 1.37 -3.92 -8.02
C TRP A 372 0.63 -2.61 -7.67
N ARG A 373 1.23 -1.44 -7.90
CA ARG A 373 0.63 -0.14 -7.55
C ARG A 373 -0.25 0.49 -8.66
N PHE A 374 -0.38 -0.15 -9.83
CA PHE A 374 -0.99 0.45 -11.01
C PHE A 374 -2.31 -0.21 -11.47
N GLY A 375 -3.14 -0.74 -10.62
CA GLY A 375 -4.39 -1.39 -11.02
C GLY A 375 -4.25 -2.92 -11.10
N ASN A 376 -4.77 -3.56 -12.17
CA ASN A 376 -4.74 -5.02 -12.30
C ASN A 376 -3.37 -5.54 -12.71
N GLN A 377 -2.58 -6.02 -11.73
CA GLN A 377 -1.22 -6.53 -11.94
C GLN A 377 -1.17 -7.74 -12.90
N PHE A 378 -2.24 -8.48 -13.07
CA PHE A 378 -2.30 -9.62 -13.97
C PHE A 378 -2.24 -9.24 -15.44
N ASN A 379 -2.29 -7.95 -15.75
CA ASN A 379 -1.97 -7.39 -17.08
C ASN A 379 -0.47 -7.24 -17.33
N ALA A 380 0.37 -7.31 -16.29
CA ALA A 380 1.82 -7.12 -16.43
C ALA A 380 2.48 -8.27 -17.21
N HIS A 381 3.51 -7.92 -17.95
CA HIS A 381 4.49 -8.94 -18.39
C HIS A 381 5.16 -9.57 -17.18
N LEU A 382 5.58 -10.81 -17.31
CA LEU A 382 6.36 -11.49 -16.27
C LEU A 382 7.79 -10.94 -16.22
N LEU A 383 8.39 -11.08 -15.04
CA LEU A 383 9.81 -10.77 -14.81
C LEU A 383 10.66 -12.04 -14.98
N PRO A 384 11.98 -11.92 -15.23
CA PRO A 384 12.90 -13.06 -15.21
C PRO A 384 12.78 -13.85 -13.91
N GLY A 385 12.84 -15.18 -14.00
CA GLY A 385 12.71 -16.05 -12.81
C GLY A 385 11.28 -16.36 -12.38
N GLN A 386 10.26 -15.63 -12.84
CA GLN A 386 8.87 -16.01 -12.57
C GLN A 386 8.44 -17.20 -13.43
N PRO A 387 7.71 -18.20 -12.89
CA PRO A 387 7.05 -19.25 -13.65
C PRO A 387 6.07 -18.68 -14.69
N ASP A 388 5.80 -19.43 -15.77
CA ASP A 388 4.88 -19.01 -16.84
C ASP A 388 3.45 -18.84 -16.36
N ASP A 389 3.04 -19.60 -15.35
CA ASP A 389 1.71 -19.63 -14.74
C ASP A 389 1.61 -18.72 -13.48
N THR A 390 2.54 -17.81 -13.28
CA THR A 390 2.57 -16.96 -12.07
C THR A 390 1.26 -16.22 -11.84
N TRP A 391 0.66 -15.65 -12.89
CA TRP A 391 -0.60 -14.91 -12.76
C TRP A 391 -1.78 -15.83 -12.51
N GLU A 392 -1.90 -16.92 -13.27
CA GLU A 392 -2.93 -17.93 -13.10
C GLU A 392 -2.86 -18.58 -11.71
N ALA A 393 -1.65 -18.90 -11.25
CA ALA A 393 -1.42 -19.44 -9.92
C ALA A 393 -1.78 -18.42 -8.81
N THR A 394 -1.50 -17.13 -9.02
CA THR A 394 -1.86 -16.09 -8.07
C THR A 394 -3.37 -15.84 -8.02
N ILE A 395 -4.05 -15.86 -9.16
CA ILE A 395 -5.52 -15.77 -9.23
C ILE A 395 -6.14 -16.98 -8.50
N ALA A 396 -5.69 -18.19 -8.82
CA ALA A 396 -6.17 -19.40 -8.15
C ALA A 396 -5.90 -19.39 -6.63
N PHE A 397 -4.77 -18.83 -6.23
CA PHE A 397 -4.45 -18.64 -4.79
C PHE A 397 -5.41 -17.66 -4.13
N ASN A 398 -5.73 -16.53 -4.76
CA ASN A 398 -6.74 -15.59 -4.26
C ASN A 398 -8.11 -16.25 -4.15
N GLU A 399 -8.54 -16.99 -5.19
CA GLU A 399 -9.84 -17.67 -5.22
C GLU A 399 -9.97 -18.80 -4.20
N SER A 400 -8.84 -19.41 -3.80
CA SER A 400 -8.81 -20.48 -2.78
C SER A 400 -8.86 -19.98 -1.35
N ALA A 401 -8.66 -18.68 -1.14
CA ALA A 401 -8.57 -18.10 0.19
C ALA A 401 -9.95 -17.87 0.82
N GLU A 402 -10.03 -18.01 2.13
CA GLU A 402 -11.22 -17.65 2.90
C GLU A 402 -11.38 -16.13 2.95
N ILE A 403 -12.60 -15.64 2.73
CA ILE A 403 -12.91 -14.22 2.93
C ILE A 403 -13.26 -14.02 4.40
N ASP A 404 -12.61 -13.05 5.03
CA ASP A 404 -12.80 -12.70 6.43
C ASP A 404 -14.27 -12.33 6.74
N ALA A 405 -14.73 -12.70 7.92
CA ALA A 405 -16.07 -12.35 8.42
C ALA A 405 -16.30 -10.82 8.52
N LEU A 406 -15.25 -10.04 8.76
CA LEU A 406 -15.29 -8.58 8.79
C LEU A 406 -15.03 -7.93 7.42
N PHE A 407 -15.02 -8.72 6.34
CA PHE A 407 -14.83 -8.14 5.01
C PHE A 407 -15.94 -7.12 4.69
N GLY A 408 -15.52 -5.92 4.25
CA GLY A 408 -16.39 -4.76 4.04
C GLY A 408 -16.58 -3.87 5.27
N PHE A 409 -16.24 -4.35 6.46
CA PHE A 409 -16.28 -3.52 7.66
C PHE A 409 -15.28 -2.38 7.58
N THR A 410 -15.70 -1.20 8.05
CA THR A 410 -14.83 -0.05 8.24
C THR A 410 -15.12 0.59 9.59
N PHE A 411 -14.11 0.65 10.43
CA PHE A 411 -14.21 1.26 11.74
C PHE A 411 -14.31 2.79 11.64
N SER A 412 -15.44 3.38 12.10
CA SER A 412 -15.54 4.83 12.24
C SER A 412 -14.89 5.28 13.54
N ASN A 413 -13.88 6.16 13.43
CA ASN A 413 -13.14 6.67 14.58
C ASN A 413 -13.76 7.93 15.21
N ASP A 414 -14.93 8.41 14.74
CA ASP A 414 -15.49 9.71 15.12
C ASP A 414 -15.65 9.93 16.62
N LYS A 415 -16.02 8.90 17.37
CA LYS A 415 -16.21 8.96 18.82
C LYS A 415 -14.92 8.79 19.63
N VAL A 416 -13.82 8.36 18.99
CA VAL A 416 -12.57 7.93 19.65
C VAL A 416 -11.30 8.46 18.99
N LYS A 417 -11.41 9.50 18.17
CA LYS A 417 -10.27 10.12 17.45
C LYS A 417 -9.12 10.52 18.37
N THR A 418 -9.45 11.08 19.52
CA THR A 418 -8.45 11.54 20.50
C THR A 418 -7.69 10.36 21.08
N GLU A 419 -8.41 9.33 21.49
CA GLU A 419 -7.84 8.10 22.06
C GLU A 419 -6.93 7.40 21.05
N ILE A 420 -7.38 7.22 19.81
CA ILE A 420 -6.58 6.61 18.74
C ILE A 420 -5.29 7.39 18.49
N SER A 421 -5.38 8.71 18.42
CA SER A 421 -4.18 9.56 18.26
C SER A 421 -3.19 9.42 19.43
N GLN A 422 -3.69 9.35 20.65
CA GLN A 422 -2.86 9.15 21.85
C GLN A 422 -2.23 7.77 21.88
N ILE A 423 -2.99 6.71 21.54
CA ILE A 423 -2.50 5.33 21.44
C ILE A 423 -1.37 5.25 20.40
N SER A 424 -1.57 5.81 19.22
CA SER A 424 -0.55 5.85 18.16
C SER A 424 0.74 6.55 18.63
N GLN A 425 0.63 7.68 19.33
CA GLN A 425 1.78 8.39 19.90
C GLN A 425 2.51 7.55 20.97
N VAL A 426 1.80 6.77 21.77
CA VAL A 426 2.42 5.87 22.74
C VAL A 426 3.20 4.77 22.02
N ILE A 427 2.60 4.08 21.06
CA ILE A 427 3.27 3.00 20.31
C ILE A 427 4.56 3.48 19.64
N GLN A 428 4.54 4.68 19.05
CA GLN A 428 5.72 5.29 18.41
C GLN A 428 6.89 5.55 19.35
N LYS A 429 6.66 5.63 20.66
CA LYS A 429 7.74 5.78 21.66
C LYS A 429 8.52 4.50 21.92
N TYR A 430 7.99 3.36 21.47
CA TYR A 430 8.53 2.03 21.77
C TYR A 430 8.91 1.22 20.53
N PRO A 431 9.85 1.73 19.68
CA PRO A 431 10.28 1.03 18.47
C PRO A 431 10.92 -0.33 18.75
N SER A 432 11.38 -0.54 19.97
CA SER A 432 12.00 -1.81 20.42
C SER A 432 11.06 -3.00 20.42
N LEU A 433 9.74 -2.79 20.38
CA LEU A 433 8.73 -3.83 20.12
C LEU A 433 9.06 -4.69 18.89
N LYS A 434 9.56 -4.05 17.82
CA LYS A 434 9.84 -4.70 16.53
C LYS A 434 11.33 -4.95 16.28
N THR A 435 12.20 -4.35 17.05
CA THR A 435 13.66 -4.39 16.82
C THR A 435 14.44 -5.09 17.92
N GLY A 436 13.87 -5.24 19.11
CA GLY A 436 14.53 -5.84 20.27
C GLY A 436 15.69 -5.01 20.82
N ALA A 437 15.89 -3.77 20.41
CA ALA A 437 17.04 -2.94 20.79
C ALA A 437 17.12 -2.69 22.31
N GLU A 438 15.97 -2.63 22.99
CA GLU A 438 15.89 -2.46 24.44
C GLU A 438 15.31 -3.71 25.12
N PRO A 439 15.70 -3.99 26.39
CA PRO A 439 15.10 -5.09 27.17
C PRO A 439 13.60 -4.87 27.35
N VAL A 440 12.81 -5.94 27.13
CA VAL A 440 11.34 -5.88 27.19
C VAL A 440 10.86 -5.42 28.57
N GLU A 441 11.48 -5.88 29.64
CA GLU A 441 11.17 -5.54 31.04
C GLU A 441 11.37 -4.03 31.32
N SER A 442 12.19 -3.35 30.52
CA SER A 442 12.45 -1.92 30.73
C SER A 442 11.30 -1.02 30.31
N TYR A 443 10.43 -1.49 29.42
CA TYR A 443 9.37 -0.66 28.84
C TYR A 443 7.98 -1.28 28.81
N TRP A 444 7.82 -2.61 28.86
CA TRP A 444 6.54 -3.30 28.60
C TRP A 444 5.41 -2.82 29.52
N ASP A 445 5.56 -2.98 30.81
CA ASP A 445 4.53 -2.56 31.77
C ASP A 445 4.22 -1.08 31.71
N LYS A 446 5.26 -0.26 31.46
CA LYS A 446 5.09 1.18 31.31
C LYS A 446 4.29 1.50 30.05
N MET A 447 4.61 0.83 28.93
CA MET A 447 3.90 0.99 27.66
C MET A 447 2.42 0.59 27.82
N ILE A 448 2.13 -0.58 28.38
CA ILE A 448 0.76 -1.03 28.64
C ILE A 448 -0.02 -0.02 29.49
N ASN A 449 0.59 0.45 30.56
CA ASN A 449 -0.04 1.47 31.42
C ASN A 449 -0.28 2.81 30.69
N GLU A 450 0.63 3.24 29.80
CA GLU A 450 0.45 4.44 28.98
C GLU A 450 -0.69 4.24 27.96
N LEU A 451 -0.77 3.06 27.33
CA LEU A 451 -1.82 2.70 26.35
C LEU A 451 -3.20 2.65 27.01
N LYS A 452 -3.33 2.04 28.19
CA LYS A 452 -4.59 2.06 28.96
C LYS A 452 -5.02 3.47 29.33
N LYS A 453 -4.09 4.32 29.75
CA LYS A 453 -4.36 5.75 30.02
C LYS A 453 -4.74 6.54 28.77
N ALA A 454 -4.22 6.14 27.62
CA ALA A 454 -4.58 6.72 26.32
C ALA A 454 -5.99 6.35 25.85
N GLY A 455 -6.67 5.41 26.53
CA GLY A 455 -8.08 5.10 26.30
C GLY A 455 -8.33 3.86 25.45
N VAL A 456 -7.44 2.88 25.45
CA VAL A 456 -7.58 1.60 24.73
C VAL A 456 -8.96 0.98 25.00
N ASP A 457 -9.41 0.88 26.28
CA ASP A 457 -10.68 0.25 26.63
C ASP A 457 -11.90 0.94 25.96
N LYS A 458 -11.82 2.26 25.79
CA LYS A 458 -12.88 3.02 25.11
C LYS A 458 -12.92 2.70 23.61
N VAL A 459 -11.75 2.56 22.98
CA VAL A 459 -11.67 2.20 21.56
C VAL A 459 -12.17 0.77 21.33
N ILE A 460 -11.81 -0.18 22.22
CA ILE A 460 -12.31 -1.55 22.20
C ILE A 460 -13.84 -1.59 22.26
N ALA A 461 -14.43 -0.88 23.22
CA ALA A 461 -15.89 -0.85 23.38
C ALA A 461 -16.61 -0.27 22.16
N GLU A 462 -16.07 0.79 21.56
CA GLU A 462 -16.64 1.39 20.34
C GLU A 462 -16.47 0.46 19.14
N ALA A 463 -15.31 -0.17 18.97
CA ALA A 463 -15.05 -1.12 17.89
C ALA A 463 -15.98 -2.34 17.98
N GLN A 464 -16.15 -2.92 19.17
CA GLN A 464 -17.06 -4.05 19.40
C GLN A 464 -18.50 -3.67 19.02
N ALA A 465 -18.96 -2.51 19.46
CA ALA A 465 -20.32 -2.07 19.16
C ALA A 465 -20.56 -1.91 17.64
N GLN A 466 -19.61 -1.36 16.91
CA GLN A 466 -19.72 -1.20 15.46
C GLN A 466 -19.64 -2.55 14.72
N ILE A 467 -18.80 -3.48 15.19
CA ILE A 467 -18.68 -4.83 14.61
C ILE A 467 -19.95 -5.62 14.87
N ASP A 468 -20.52 -5.58 16.07
CA ASP A 468 -21.78 -6.25 16.40
C ASP A 468 -22.93 -5.74 15.51
N GLU A 469 -22.99 -4.42 15.27
CA GLU A 469 -23.96 -3.81 14.35
C GLU A 469 -23.74 -4.30 12.92
N PHE A 470 -22.51 -4.28 12.44
CA PHE A 470 -22.16 -4.74 11.08
C PHE A 470 -22.52 -6.22 10.87
N LEU A 471 -22.15 -7.10 11.79
CA LEU A 471 -22.43 -8.53 11.70
C LEU A 471 -23.94 -8.84 11.79
N ALA A 472 -24.72 -8.01 12.47
CA ALA A 472 -26.16 -8.14 12.52
C ALA A 472 -26.87 -7.79 11.20
N THR A 473 -26.17 -7.09 10.27
CA THR A 473 -26.71 -6.72 8.95
C THR A 473 -26.35 -7.70 7.84
N LYS A 474 -25.40 -8.62 8.08
CA LYS A 474 -25.05 -9.71 7.19
C LYS A 474 -25.95 -10.92 7.38
#